data_81dcb71c1a687cce138143642e57dab2
#
_entry.id   81dcb71c1a687cce138143642e57dab2
#
_cell.length_a   1.000
_cell.length_b   1.000
_cell.length_c   1.000
_cell.angle_alpha   90.00
_cell.angle_beta   90.00
_cell.angle_gamma   90.00
#
_symmetry.space_group_name_H-M   'P 1'
#
loop_
_entity.id
_entity.type
_entity.pdbx_description
1 polymer ?
#
loop_
_entity_poly.entity_id
_entity_poly.type
_entity_poly.pdbx_seq_one_letter_code
_entity_poly.pdbx_strand_id
1 'polypeptide(L)'
;TFEYYIYPEKTLYINRDFLFRISAATINKVPSTFTKFKNYQRFLVMLDNDLNININGKEESYTPNDVFKFDSDSHITSYTKGNDFNLMVSKNVEIADVFFLNDTVQLNQSFIFLFALKDTLIEVNNEKINLEKADLLFIDNSNRSDVLLKTEHSVLVGTLIV
;
A
#
# COMPACT_ATOMS: atom_id res chain seq x y z
N THR A 1 -7.07 -0.21 -12.60
CA THR A 1 -6.06 0.25 -11.62
C THR A 1 -5.93 1.75 -11.68
N PHE A 2 -5.96 2.40 -10.55
CA PHE A 2 -5.67 3.82 -10.37
C PHE A 2 -4.29 3.94 -9.70
N GLU A 3 -3.35 4.68 -10.33
CA GLU A 3 -2.01 4.93 -9.80
C GLU A 3 -2.00 6.24 -9.02
N TYR A 4 -1.67 6.17 -7.73
CA TYR A 4 -1.51 7.35 -6.88
C TYR A 4 -0.12 7.97 -7.01
N TYR A 5 0.91 7.12 -6.99
CA TYR A 5 2.29 7.58 -7.01
C TYR A 5 3.24 6.48 -7.54
N ILE A 6 4.28 6.89 -8.25
CA ILE A 6 5.38 6.03 -8.68
C ILE A 6 6.70 6.76 -8.46
N TYR A 7 7.72 6.06 -7.94
CA TYR A 7 9.01 6.67 -7.64
C TYR A 7 10.17 5.84 -8.24
N PRO A 8 11.19 6.46 -8.86
CA PRO A 8 11.31 7.92 -9.12
C PRO A 8 10.18 8.46 -10.02
N GLU A 9 9.86 9.75 -9.83
CA GLU A 9 8.90 10.43 -10.70
C GLU A 9 9.29 10.29 -12.18
N LYS A 10 8.31 10.17 -13.07
CA LYS A 10 8.46 9.95 -14.51
C LYS A 10 8.93 8.54 -14.91
N THR A 11 9.15 7.61 -13.99
CA THR A 11 9.25 6.20 -14.35
C THR A 11 7.89 5.66 -14.81
N LEU A 12 7.92 4.64 -15.65
CA LEU A 12 6.69 4.00 -16.14
C LEU A 12 6.56 2.60 -15.59
N TYR A 13 5.36 2.24 -15.17
CA TYR A 13 5.05 0.90 -14.68
C TYR A 13 5.53 -0.22 -15.63
N ILE A 14 5.39 -0.02 -16.94
CA ILE A 14 5.77 -1.00 -17.96
C ILE A 14 7.28 -1.24 -18.04
N ASN A 15 8.09 -0.27 -17.66
CA ASN A 15 9.56 -0.39 -17.69
C ASN A 15 10.10 -1.24 -16.56
N ARG A 16 9.34 -1.40 -15.48
CA ARG A 16 9.71 -2.21 -14.30
C ARG A 16 11.04 -1.78 -13.65
N ASP A 17 11.32 -0.47 -13.65
CA ASP A 17 12.54 0.15 -13.11
C ASP A 17 12.28 1.12 -11.96
N PHE A 18 11.04 1.19 -11.48
CA PHE A 18 10.65 2.01 -10.33
C PHE A 18 11.10 1.39 -8.99
N LEU A 19 11.30 2.21 -7.97
CA LEU A 19 11.62 1.75 -6.62
C LEU A 19 10.36 1.37 -5.84
N PHE A 20 9.31 2.17 -5.95
CA PHE A 20 7.99 1.81 -5.40
C PHE A 20 6.85 2.45 -6.18
N ARG A 21 5.67 1.85 -6.05
CA ARG A 21 4.45 2.31 -6.70
C ARG A 21 3.25 2.07 -5.79
N ILE A 22 2.44 3.10 -5.62
CA ILE A 22 1.19 3.07 -4.83
C ILE A 22 0.01 3.11 -5.79
N SER A 23 -0.91 2.17 -5.67
CA SER A 23 -2.08 2.07 -6.54
C SER A 23 -3.27 1.43 -5.84
N ALA A 24 -4.45 1.64 -6.41
CA ALA A 24 -5.64 0.87 -6.08
C ALA A 24 -6.16 0.17 -7.34
N ALA A 25 -6.72 -1.00 -7.19
CA ALA A 25 -7.26 -1.78 -8.30
C ALA A 25 -8.60 -2.43 -7.94
N THR A 26 -9.27 -2.93 -8.96
CA THR A 26 -10.50 -3.70 -8.82
C THR A 26 -10.32 -5.05 -9.48
N ILE A 27 -10.54 -6.11 -8.73
CA ILE A 27 -10.65 -7.48 -9.24
C ILE A 27 -12.12 -7.69 -9.63
N ASN A 28 -12.46 -7.54 -10.91
CA ASN A 28 -13.82 -7.61 -11.41
C ASN A 28 -14.17 -8.92 -12.11
N LYS A 29 -13.17 -9.73 -12.43
CA LYS A 29 -13.32 -11.06 -13.02
C LYS A 29 -12.56 -12.09 -12.19
N VAL A 30 -13.14 -13.26 -12.02
CA VAL A 30 -12.53 -14.39 -11.30
C VAL A 30 -12.71 -15.68 -12.10
N PRO A 31 -11.74 -16.62 -12.05
CA PRO A 31 -10.43 -16.47 -11.39
C PRO A 31 -9.56 -15.39 -12.05
N SER A 32 -8.75 -14.70 -11.26
CA SER A 32 -7.85 -13.66 -11.74
C SER A 32 -6.41 -13.95 -11.30
N THR A 33 -5.49 -14.01 -12.27
CA THR A 33 -4.08 -14.23 -11.99
C THR A 33 -3.35 -12.90 -11.85
N PHE A 34 -2.59 -12.75 -10.76
CA PHE A 34 -1.81 -11.54 -10.51
C PHE A 34 -0.59 -11.48 -11.45
N THR A 35 -0.31 -10.29 -11.96
CA THR A 35 0.87 -10.07 -12.80
C THR A 35 2.15 -10.26 -11.98
N LYS A 36 3.05 -11.08 -12.46
CA LYS A 36 4.35 -11.32 -11.83
C LYS A 36 5.34 -10.21 -12.12
N PHE A 37 6.08 -9.81 -11.09
CA PHE A 37 7.18 -8.85 -11.17
C PHE A 37 8.39 -9.39 -10.40
N LYS A 38 9.45 -9.78 -11.12
CA LYS A 38 10.71 -10.18 -10.50
C LYS A 38 11.34 -9.01 -9.76
N ASN A 39 11.98 -9.30 -8.64
CA ASN A 39 12.69 -8.33 -7.78
C ASN A 39 11.80 -7.29 -7.08
N TYR A 40 10.48 -7.58 -6.98
CA TYR A 40 9.54 -6.75 -6.22
C TYR A 40 8.85 -7.54 -5.11
N GLN A 41 8.49 -6.83 -4.05
CA GLN A 41 7.53 -7.25 -3.03
C GLN A 41 6.25 -6.46 -3.20
N ARG A 42 5.15 -7.02 -2.73
CA ARG A 42 3.86 -6.32 -2.66
C ARG A 42 3.28 -6.37 -1.25
N PHE A 43 2.60 -5.30 -0.92
CA PHE A 43 1.70 -5.20 0.23
C PHE A 43 0.32 -4.90 -0.33
N LEU A 44 -0.62 -5.80 -0.11
CA LEU A 44 -1.99 -5.68 -0.61
C LEU A 44 -2.94 -5.67 0.57
N VAL A 45 -3.91 -4.75 0.55
CA VAL A 45 -5.00 -4.67 1.52
C VAL A 45 -6.31 -4.62 0.77
N MET A 46 -7.22 -5.54 1.08
CA MET A 46 -8.57 -5.48 0.54
C MET A 46 -9.35 -4.33 1.18
N LEU A 47 -10.11 -3.61 0.38
CA LEU A 47 -10.87 -2.42 0.83
C LEU A 47 -12.34 -2.73 1.13
N ASP A 48 -12.85 -3.87 0.68
CA ASP A 48 -14.27 -4.23 0.79
C ASP A 48 -14.55 -5.72 1.05
N ASN A 49 -13.97 -6.64 0.28
CA ASN A 49 -14.25 -8.07 0.38
C ASN A 49 -13.07 -8.84 0.94
N ASP A 50 -13.28 -10.06 1.41
CA ASP A 50 -12.21 -11.00 1.70
C ASP A 50 -11.50 -11.42 0.41
N LEU A 51 -10.21 -11.68 0.52
CA LEU A 51 -9.36 -12.19 -0.55
C LEU A 51 -9.13 -13.69 -0.34
N ASN A 52 -9.69 -14.52 -1.22
CA ASN A 52 -9.42 -15.96 -1.25
C ASN A 52 -8.53 -16.26 -2.46
N ILE A 53 -7.35 -16.81 -2.21
CA ILE A 53 -6.32 -17.02 -3.21
C ILE A 53 -5.72 -18.41 -3.15
N ASN A 54 -5.14 -18.82 -4.28
CA ASN A 54 -4.10 -19.84 -4.30
C ASN A 54 -2.76 -19.14 -4.56
N ILE A 55 -1.81 -19.34 -3.67
CA ILE A 55 -0.43 -18.84 -3.81
C ILE A 55 0.53 -20.01 -3.88
N ASN A 56 1.19 -20.18 -5.02
CA ASN A 56 2.18 -21.24 -5.26
C ASN A 56 1.64 -22.65 -4.89
N GLY A 57 0.35 -22.91 -5.15
CA GLY A 57 -0.33 -24.17 -4.87
C GLY A 57 -0.97 -24.29 -3.48
N LYS A 58 -0.82 -23.28 -2.61
CA LYS A 58 -1.41 -23.24 -1.27
C LYS A 58 -2.58 -22.26 -1.22
N GLU A 59 -3.68 -22.67 -0.59
CA GLU A 59 -4.84 -21.79 -0.37
C GLU A 59 -4.63 -20.91 0.87
N GLU A 60 -4.91 -19.63 0.72
CA GLU A 60 -4.84 -18.62 1.78
C GLU A 60 -6.03 -17.66 1.67
N SER A 61 -6.40 -17.05 2.80
CA SER A 61 -7.50 -16.10 2.90
C SER A 61 -7.10 -14.91 3.74
N TYR A 62 -7.48 -13.71 3.30
CA TYR A 62 -7.19 -12.43 3.95
C TYR A 62 -8.44 -11.58 4.03
N THR A 63 -8.65 -10.90 5.15
CA THR A 63 -9.75 -9.96 5.36
C THR A 63 -9.32 -8.52 5.07
N PRO A 64 -10.23 -7.55 4.99
CA PRO A 64 -9.88 -6.13 4.87
C PRO A 64 -9.08 -5.56 6.06
N ASN A 65 -8.91 -6.32 7.14
CA ASN A 65 -8.09 -5.93 8.29
C ASN A 65 -6.67 -6.50 8.24
N ASP A 66 -6.33 -7.23 7.18
CA ASP A 66 -5.03 -7.87 7.02
C ASP A 66 -4.19 -7.12 5.99
N VAL A 67 -2.88 -7.07 6.23
CA VAL A 67 -1.89 -6.68 5.22
C VAL A 67 -1.26 -7.95 4.65
N PHE A 68 -1.58 -8.24 3.40
CA PHE A 68 -1.01 -9.38 2.69
C PHE A 68 0.30 -8.97 2.02
N LYS A 69 1.40 -9.43 2.60
CA LYS A 69 2.76 -9.21 2.06
C LYS A 69 3.23 -10.45 1.30
N PHE A 70 3.68 -10.29 0.06
CA PHE A 70 4.14 -11.40 -0.76
C PHE A 70 5.21 -10.99 -1.77
N ASP A 71 5.98 -11.99 -2.22
CA ASP A 71 6.90 -11.85 -3.35
C ASP A 71 6.11 -11.69 -4.65
N SER A 72 6.36 -10.62 -5.39
CA SER A 72 5.61 -10.33 -6.62
C SER A 72 5.88 -11.31 -7.76
N ASP A 73 6.88 -12.18 -7.65
CA ASP A 73 7.12 -13.29 -8.61
C ASP A 73 6.32 -14.56 -8.26
N SER A 74 5.58 -14.57 -7.15
CA SER A 74 4.70 -15.66 -6.76
C SER A 74 3.58 -15.87 -7.77
N HIS A 75 3.18 -17.12 -7.98
CA HIS A 75 1.98 -17.44 -8.75
C HIS A 75 0.75 -17.33 -7.87
N ILE A 76 -0.05 -16.30 -8.10
CA ILE A 76 -1.25 -16.01 -7.31
C ILE A 76 -2.47 -15.98 -8.22
N THR A 77 -3.48 -16.74 -7.84
CA THR A 77 -4.80 -16.73 -8.46
C THR A 77 -5.83 -16.34 -7.42
N SER A 78 -6.58 -15.27 -7.67
CA SER A 78 -7.71 -14.85 -6.83
C SER A 78 -9.01 -15.48 -7.30
N TYR A 79 -9.79 -15.96 -6.35
CA TYR A 79 -11.14 -16.50 -6.56
C TYR A 79 -12.24 -15.55 -6.09
N THR A 80 -11.87 -14.39 -5.54
CA THR A 80 -12.79 -13.37 -5.06
C THR A 80 -12.61 -12.04 -5.78
N LYS A 81 -13.72 -11.34 -5.97
CA LYS A 81 -13.76 -9.98 -6.49
C LYS A 81 -13.59 -8.98 -5.36
N GLY A 82 -13.23 -7.75 -5.69
CA GLY A 82 -13.15 -6.67 -4.72
C GLY A 82 -12.19 -5.58 -5.15
N ASN A 83 -12.13 -4.54 -4.32
CA ASN A 83 -11.19 -3.44 -4.48
C ASN A 83 -10.01 -3.65 -3.55
N ASP A 84 -8.82 -3.31 -4.02
CA ASP A 84 -7.59 -3.42 -3.24
C ASP A 84 -6.75 -2.15 -3.28
N PHE A 85 -6.04 -1.90 -2.18
CA PHE A 85 -4.89 -1.02 -2.11
C PHE A 85 -3.63 -1.86 -2.31
N ASN A 86 -2.65 -1.33 -3.06
CA ASN A 86 -1.46 -2.07 -3.41
C ASN A 86 -0.22 -1.16 -3.37
N LEU A 87 0.78 -1.55 -2.58
CA LEU A 87 2.12 -1.01 -2.61
C LEU A 87 3.06 -2.05 -3.23
N MET A 88 3.68 -1.71 -4.35
CA MET A 88 4.77 -2.49 -4.95
C MET A 88 6.10 -1.84 -4.61
N VAL A 89 7.07 -2.63 -4.15
CA VAL A 89 8.38 -2.14 -3.72
C VAL A 89 9.47 -3.00 -4.32
N SER A 90 10.47 -2.36 -4.94
CA SER A 90 11.71 -3.04 -5.36
C SER A 90 12.43 -3.63 -4.15
N LYS A 91 12.98 -4.83 -4.28
CA LYS A 91 13.81 -5.46 -3.24
C LYS A 91 15.14 -4.70 -2.96
N ASN A 92 15.45 -3.67 -3.77
CA ASN A 92 16.57 -2.76 -3.54
C ASN A 92 16.24 -1.64 -2.53
N VAL A 93 14.97 -1.46 -2.17
CA VAL A 93 14.56 -0.54 -1.11
C VAL A 93 14.95 -1.14 0.24
N GLU A 94 15.58 -0.33 1.10
CA GLU A 94 16.16 -0.80 2.36
C GLU A 94 15.07 -1.29 3.33
N ILE A 95 14.04 -0.48 3.53
CA ILE A 95 12.91 -0.79 4.42
C ILE A 95 11.62 -0.41 3.71
N ALA A 96 10.63 -1.28 3.81
CA ALA A 96 9.25 -0.98 3.45
C ALA A 96 8.29 -1.69 4.38
N ASP A 97 7.27 -0.99 4.84
CA ASP A 97 6.21 -1.53 5.68
C ASP A 97 4.87 -0.87 5.40
N VAL A 98 3.79 -1.60 5.66
CA VAL A 98 2.40 -1.11 5.62
C VAL A 98 1.68 -1.63 6.85
N PHE A 99 1.01 -0.74 7.57
CA PHE A 99 0.27 -1.08 8.78
C PHE A 99 -0.97 -0.20 8.96
N PHE A 100 -1.90 -0.65 9.80
CA PHE A 100 -3.05 0.15 10.21
C PHE A 100 -2.67 1.03 11.38
N LEU A 101 -2.93 2.33 11.26
CA LEU A 101 -2.81 3.29 12.36
C LEU A 101 -4.20 3.64 12.90
N ASN A 102 -4.40 3.47 14.21
CA ASN A 102 -5.68 3.75 14.87
C ASN A 102 -5.65 4.97 15.79
N ASP A 103 -4.47 5.50 16.14
CA ASP A 103 -4.31 6.63 17.04
C ASP A 103 -3.09 7.48 16.67
N THR A 104 -1.94 7.24 17.25
CA THR A 104 -0.75 8.07 17.13
C THR A 104 0.50 7.24 16.87
N VAL A 105 1.38 7.74 15.99
CA VAL A 105 2.70 7.16 15.74
C VAL A 105 3.71 8.25 15.41
N GLN A 106 4.95 8.07 15.84
CA GLN A 106 6.09 8.91 15.42
C GLN A 106 6.98 8.12 14.46
N LEU A 107 7.28 8.69 13.30
CA LEU A 107 7.98 8.06 12.19
C LEU A 107 9.12 8.97 11.71
N ASN A 108 10.17 8.36 11.11
CA ASN A 108 11.29 9.09 10.52
C ASN A 108 11.83 8.45 9.23
N GLN A 109 11.01 7.65 8.55
CA GLN A 109 11.38 7.07 7.26
C GLN A 109 11.44 8.13 6.16
N SER A 110 12.16 7.83 5.05
CA SER A 110 12.35 8.76 3.92
C SER A 110 11.06 9.14 3.23
N PHE A 111 10.15 8.18 3.09
CA PHE A 111 8.81 8.39 2.55
C PHE A 111 7.77 7.81 3.48
N ILE A 112 6.71 8.56 3.70
CA ILE A 112 5.56 8.18 4.52
C ILE A 112 4.31 8.49 3.72
N PHE A 113 3.35 7.58 3.70
CA PHE A 113 2.05 7.88 3.13
C PHE A 113 0.92 7.39 4.03
N LEU A 114 -0.23 8.05 3.94
CA LEU A 114 -1.46 7.64 4.60
C LEU A 114 -2.55 7.49 3.55
N PHE A 115 -3.23 6.35 3.57
CA PHE A 115 -4.38 6.09 2.72
C PHE A 115 -5.65 6.05 3.58
N ALA A 116 -6.63 6.90 3.24
CA ALA A 116 -7.86 7.03 4.00
C ALA A 116 -8.85 5.90 3.65
N LEU A 117 -9.19 5.07 4.63
CA LEU A 117 -10.18 3.99 4.48
C LEU A 117 -11.62 4.52 4.55
N LYS A 118 -11.80 5.69 5.15
CA LYS A 118 -13.03 6.48 5.20
C LYS A 118 -12.68 7.94 5.43
N ASP A 119 -13.66 8.84 5.34
CA ASP A 119 -13.45 10.25 5.66
C ASP A 119 -12.89 10.39 7.09
N THR A 120 -11.80 11.12 7.23
CA THR A 120 -11.09 11.23 8.50
C THR A 120 -10.30 12.54 8.62
N LEU A 121 -10.08 12.98 9.85
CA LEU A 121 -9.15 14.04 10.18
C LEU A 121 -7.80 13.42 10.58
N ILE A 122 -6.74 13.93 9.98
CA ILE A 122 -5.35 13.57 10.28
C ILE A 122 -4.63 14.79 10.85
N GLU A 123 -3.75 14.56 11.80
CA GLU A 123 -2.79 15.58 12.22
C GLU A 123 -1.36 15.13 11.85
N VAL A 124 -0.64 15.99 11.14
CA VAL A 124 0.78 15.81 10.81
C VAL A 124 1.54 16.92 11.52
N ASN A 125 2.34 16.59 12.54
CA ASN A 125 3.06 17.55 13.37
C ASN A 125 2.13 18.67 13.87
N ASN A 126 0.95 18.31 14.38
CA ASN A 126 -0.13 19.19 14.87
C ASN A 126 -0.85 20.01 13.78
N GLU A 127 -0.51 19.85 12.51
CA GLU A 127 -1.25 20.43 11.40
C GLU A 127 -2.41 19.50 10.99
N LYS A 128 -3.62 20.04 10.96
CA LYS A 128 -4.85 19.29 10.67
C LYS A 128 -5.13 19.23 9.19
N ILE A 129 -5.39 18.02 8.68
CA ILE A 129 -5.71 17.74 7.29
C ILE A 129 -6.94 16.85 7.24
N ASN A 130 -7.96 17.27 6.48
CA ASN A 130 -9.12 16.43 6.19
C ASN A 130 -8.84 15.57 4.97
N LEU A 131 -9.05 14.27 5.09
CA LEU A 131 -8.98 13.32 3.98
C LEU A 131 -10.37 12.72 3.74
N GLU A 132 -10.75 12.62 2.49
CA GLU A 132 -11.91 11.83 2.07
C GLU A 132 -11.50 10.37 1.88
N LYS A 133 -12.47 9.48 1.89
CA LYS A 133 -12.24 8.04 1.60
C LYS A 133 -11.49 7.86 0.28
N ALA A 134 -10.45 7.05 0.30
CA ALA A 134 -9.54 6.76 -0.80
C ALA A 134 -8.59 7.90 -1.18
N ASP A 135 -8.51 8.99 -0.41
CA ASP A 135 -7.42 9.96 -0.55
C ASP A 135 -6.10 9.35 -0.09
N LEU A 136 -5.03 9.77 -0.74
CA LEU A 136 -3.65 9.48 -0.35
C LEU A 136 -2.94 10.78 0.04
N LEU A 137 -2.46 10.85 1.27
CA LEU A 137 -1.50 11.86 1.72
C LEU A 137 -0.09 11.28 1.60
N PHE A 138 0.78 11.94 0.84
CA PHE A 138 2.16 11.53 0.65
C PHE A 138 3.11 12.55 1.25
N ILE A 139 4.08 12.09 2.05
CA ILE A 139 5.06 12.92 2.74
C ILE A 139 6.46 12.52 2.25
N ASP A 140 7.12 13.41 1.52
CA ASP A 140 8.55 13.31 1.25
C ASP A 140 9.31 13.79 2.49
N ASN A 141 9.93 12.86 3.19
CA ASN A 141 10.70 13.08 4.40
C ASN A 141 12.17 12.67 4.19
N SER A 142 12.74 13.09 3.06
CA SER A 142 14.10 12.70 2.64
C SER A 142 15.18 13.09 3.65
N ASN A 143 14.94 14.14 4.44
CA ASN A 143 15.81 14.52 5.56
C ASN A 143 15.62 13.65 6.81
N ARG A 144 14.66 12.74 6.81
CA ARG A 144 14.35 11.80 7.90
C ARG A 144 14.13 12.47 9.25
N SER A 145 13.48 13.61 9.25
CA SER A 145 13.02 14.26 10.47
C SER A 145 11.89 13.47 11.14
N ASP A 146 11.66 13.70 12.43
CA ASP A 146 10.55 13.10 13.13
C ASP A 146 9.22 13.66 12.63
N VAL A 147 8.31 12.77 12.26
CA VAL A 147 6.94 13.08 11.83
C VAL A 147 5.97 12.44 12.82
N LEU A 148 5.21 13.27 13.54
CA LEU A 148 4.15 12.82 14.43
C LEU A 148 2.84 12.78 13.67
N LEU A 149 2.27 11.58 13.55
CA LEU A 149 0.96 11.33 12.92
C LEU A 149 -0.06 10.99 13.97
N LYS A 150 -1.24 11.60 13.85
CA LYS A 150 -2.41 11.27 14.66
C LYS A 150 -3.63 11.18 13.76
N THR A 151 -4.48 10.21 13.98
CA THR A 151 -5.69 10.00 13.18
C THR A 151 -6.92 9.83 14.07
N GLU A 152 -8.03 10.36 13.62
CA GLU A 152 -9.33 10.19 14.26
C GLU A 152 -9.93 8.79 13.99
N HIS A 153 -9.68 8.25 12.79
CA HIS A 153 -10.15 6.95 12.37
C HIS A 153 -9.00 6.12 11.77
N SER A 154 -9.16 4.81 11.74
CA SER A 154 -8.14 3.91 11.17
C SER A 154 -7.78 4.30 9.73
N VAL A 155 -6.49 4.38 9.46
CA VAL A 155 -5.90 4.63 8.13
C VAL A 155 -4.82 3.60 7.85
N LEU A 156 -4.52 3.35 6.57
CA LEU A 156 -3.30 2.64 6.19
C LEU A 156 -2.14 3.62 6.19
N VAL A 157 -1.05 3.22 6.81
CA VAL A 157 0.23 3.94 6.77
C VAL A 157 1.25 3.07 6.06
N GLY A 158 1.94 3.65 5.10
CA GLY A 158 3.10 3.02 4.50
C GLY A 158 4.36 3.84 4.77
N THR A 159 5.47 3.14 4.98
CA THR A 159 6.77 3.76 5.26
C THR A 159 7.86 3.11 4.42
N LEU A 160 8.78 3.93 3.91
CA LEU A 160 9.90 3.44 3.11
C LEU A 160 11.19 4.19 3.47
N ILE A 161 12.31 3.45 3.46
CA ILE A 161 13.67 4.00 3.42
C ILE A 161 14.30 3.61 2.09
N VAL A 162 14.60 4.62 1.32
CA VAL A 162 15.18 4.49 -0.03
C VAL A 162 16.61 4.99 -0.01
#